data_98e77821173ffb3015b88ad0ef0e02b1
#
_entry.id   98e77821173ffb3015b88ad0ef0e02b1
#
_cell.length_a   1.000
_cell.length_b   1.000
_cell.length_c   1.000
_cell.angle_alpha   90.00
_cell.angle_beta   90.00
_cell.angle_gamma   90.00
#
_symmetry.space_group_name_H-M   'P 1'
#
loop_
_entity.id
_entity.type
_entity.pdbx_description
1 polymer ?
#
loop_
_entity_poly.entity_id
_entity_poly.type
_entity_poly.pdbx_seq_one_letter_code
_entity_poly.pdbx_strand_id
1 'polypeptide(L)' 'MKSSEYLKELRTQSAAQLQEKLVAAKKELFNLRFQNATNQLDNTSRIKEVRRNIARIQSVITEKAE' A
#
# COMPACT_ATOMS: atom_id res chain seq x y z
N MET A 1 -2.85 -11.59 6.63
CA MET A 1 -3.94 -10.73 7.13
C MET A 1 -5.06 -10.68 6.11
N LYS A 2 -6.29 -10.84 6.54
CA LYS A 2 -7.43 -10.76 5.65
C LYS A 2 -7.71 -9.30 5.28
N SER A 3 -8.26 -9.10 4.07
CA SER A 3 -8.54 -7.75 3.58
C SER A 3 -9.45 -6.96 4.52
N SER A 4 -10.47 -7.61 5.07
CA SER A 4 -11.41 -6.95 5.97
C SER A 4 -10.74 -6.47 7.26
N GLU A 5 -9.83 -7.26 7.81
CA GLU A 5 -9.08 -6.90 9.00
C GLU A 5 -8.14 -5.73 8.74
N TYR A 6 -7.49 -5.77 7.57
CA TYR A 6 -6.61 -4.68 7.16
C TYR A 6 -7.37 -3.37 6.99
N LEU A 7 -8.53 -3.42 6.38
CA LEU A 7 -9.37 -2.22 6.22
C LEU A 7 -9.85 -1.67 7.54
N LYS A 8 -10.24 -2.54 8.48
CA LYS A 8 -10.63 -2.11 9.82
C LYS A 8 -9.49 -1.39 10.52
N GLU A 9 -8.29 -1.94 10.43
CA GLU A 9 -7.11 -1.35 11.02
C GLU A 9 -6.83 0.02 10.42
N LEU A 10 -6.93 0.14 9.10
CA LEU A 10 -6.72 1.42 8.43
C LEU A 10 -7.74 2.46 8.86
N ARG A 11 -8.99 2.05 9.07
CA ARG A 11 -10.05 2.97 9.46
C ARG A 11 -9.87 3.54 10.86
N THR A 12 -9.09 2.88 11.71
CA THR A 12 -8.81 3.37 13.06
C THR A 12 -7.71 4.43 13.07
N GLN A 13 -7.01 4.63 11.96
CA GLN A 13 -5.90 5.55 11.90
C GLN A 13 -6.33 6.91 11.38
N SER A 14 -5.58 7.95 11.76
CA SER A 14 -5.85 9.29 11.27
C SER A 14 -5.46 9.43 9.81
N ALA A 15 -6.00 10.46 9.14
CA ALA A 15 -5.66 10.73 7.74
C ALA A 15 -4.15 10.96 7.56
N ALA A 16 -3.52 11.63 8.51
CA ALA A 16 -2.07 11.88 8.45
C ALA A 16 -1.30 10.57 8.50
N GLN A 17 -1.68 9.65 9.39
CA GLN A 17 -1.03 8.36 9.49
C GLN A 17 -1.24 7.54 8.22
N LEU A 18 -2.42 7.59 7.65
CA LEU A 18 -2.71 6.88 6.41
C LEU A 18 -1.89 7.43 5.26
N GLN A 19 -1.71 8.74 5.20
CA GLN A 19 -0.88 9.34 4.17
C GLN A 19 0.58 8.93 4.29
N GLU A 20 1.09 8.84 5.52
CA GLU A 20 2.45 8.34 5.75
C GLU A 20 2.59 6.91 5.26
N LYS A 21 1.61 6.06 5.54
CA LYS A 21 1.60 4.68 5.06
C LYS A 21 1.55 4.64 3.54
N LEU A 22 0.76 5.51 2.93
CA LEU A 22 0.64 5.58 1.49
C LEU A 22 1.97 5.94 0.84
N VAL A 23 2.67 6.94 1.38
CA VAL A 23 3.97 7.34 0.86
C VAL A 23 4.98 6.20 1.01
N ALA A 24 5.01 5.55 2.16
CA ALA A 24 5.92 4.43 2.40
C ALA A 24 5.63 3.28 1.41
N ALA A 25 4.36 2.98 1.18
CA ALA A 25 3.98 1.92 0.27
C ALA A 25 4.36 2.26 -1.18
N LYS A 26 4.20 3.51 -1.57
CA LYS A 26 4.60 3.95 -2.90
C LYS A 26 6.10 3.84 -3.11
N LYS A 27 6.88 4.20 -2.09
CA LYS A 27 8.33 4.05 -2.13
C LYS A 27 8.73 2.59 -2.27
N GLU A 28 8.08 1.71 -1.51
CA GLU A 28 8.34 0.28 -1.61
C GLU A 28 8.01 -0.24 -3.00
N LEU A 29 6.89 0.18 -3.56
CA LEU A 29 6.50 -0.22 -4.91
C LEU A 29 7.54 0.22 -5.94
N PHE A 30 8.01 1.45 -5.83
CA PHE A 30 9.04 1.97 -6.72
C PHE A 30 10.31 1.13 -6.64
N ASN A 31 10.76 0.82 -5.43
CA ASN A 31 11.95 0.01 -5.23
C ASN A 31 11.79 -1.38 -5.80
N LEU A 32 10.62 -1.99 -5.59
CA LEU A 32 10.36 -3.32 -6.12
C LEU A 32 10.36 -3.33 -7.65
N ARG A 33 9.78 -2.30 -8.26
CA ARG A 33 9.79 -2.17 -9.72
C ARG A 33 11.20 -1.98 -10.26
N PHE A 34 12.01 -1.19 -9.57
CA PHE A 34 13.38 -0.97 -9.95
C PHE A 34 14.18 -2.27 -9.88
N GLN A 35 14.03 -3.02 -8.80
CA GLN A 35 14.70 -4.31 -8.65
C GLN A 35 14.26 -5.30 -9.71
N ASN A 36 12.98 -5.31 -10.01
CA ASN A 36 12.46 -6.20 -11.05
C ASN A 36 13.02 -5.83 -12.42
N ALA A 37 13.14 -4.55 -12.71
CA ALA A 37 13.67 -4.06 -13.98
C ALA A 37 15.14 -4.44 -14.17
N THR A 38 15.89 -4.56 -13.07
CA THR A 38 17.29 -4.97 -13.13
C THR A 38 17.47 -6.48 -13.06
N ASN A 39 16.38 -7.23 -13.08
CA ASN A 39 16.40 -8.69 -13.03
C ASN A 39 16.94 -9.27 -11.73
N GLN A 40 16.90 -8.51 -10.67
CA GLN A 40 17.44 -8.97 -9.40
C GLN A 40 16.39 -9.60 -8.50
N LEU A 41 15.13 -9.41 -8.83
CA LEU A 41 14.05 -9.98 -8.07
C LEU A 41 12.97 -10.52 -8.97
N ASP A 42 12.53 -11.70 -8.63
CA ASP A 42 11.49 -12.39 -9.35
C ASP A 42 10.23 -12.44 -8.49
N ASN A 43 9.91 -11.33 -7.82
CA ASN A 43 8.84 -11.31 -6.84
C ASN A 43 7.68 -10.42 -7.27
N THR A 44 7.00 -10.86 -8.34
CA THR A 44 5.84 -10.12 -8.85
C THR A 44 4.66 -10.18 -7.88
N SER A 45 4.58 -11.22 -7.05
CA SER A 45 3.54 -11.34 -6.03
C SER A 45 3.61 -10.19 -5.02
N ARG A 46 4.82 -9.82 -4.60
CA ARG A 46 5.01 -8.72 -3.67
C ARG A 46 4.57 -7.39 -4.28
N ILE A 47 4.88 -7.20 -5.56
CA ILE A 47 4.46 -5.98 -6.27
C ILE A 47 2.93 -5.88 -6.30
N LYS A 48 2.25 -6.97 -6.61
CA LYS A 48 0.79 -7.00 -6.61
C LYS A 48 0.22 -6.71 -5.24
N GLU A 49 0.81 -7.29 -4.21
CA GLU A 49 0.37 -7.09 -2.83
C GLU A 49 0.49 -5.63 -2.42
N VAL A 50 1.64 -5.01 -2.71
CA VAL A 50 1.86 -3.60 -2.37
C VAL A 50 0.89 -2.71 -3.13
N ARG A 51 0.63 -2.99 -4.41
CA ARG A 51 -0.34 -2.21 -5.18
C ARG A 51 -1.74 -2.30 -4.59
N ARG A 52 -2.15 -3.49 -4.13
CA ARG A 52 -3.44 -3.66 -3.47
C ARG A 52 -3.51 -2.86 -2.18
N ASN A 53 -2.43 -2.88 -1.39
CA ASN A 53 -2.37 -2.13 -0.15
C ASN A 53 -2.48 -0.63 -0.41
N ILE A 54 -1.82 -0.13 -1.44
CA ILE A 54 -1.92 1.27 -1.83
C ILE A 54 -3.37 1.64 -2.15
N ALA A 55 -4.04 0.80 -2.93
CA ALA A 55 -5.44 1.04 -3.29
C ALA A 55 -6.34 1.06 -2.06
N ARG A 56 -6.12 0.16 -1.12
CA ARG A 56 -6.90 0.11 0.12
C ARG A 56 -6.68 1.36 0.97
N ILE A 57 -5.43 1.79 1.10
CA ILE A 57 -5.11 2.99 1.86
C ILE A 57 -5.77 4.20 1.22
N GLN A 58 -5.70 4.33 -0.09
CA GLN A 58 -6.35 5.43 -0.80
C GLN A 58 -7.86 5.44 -0.63
N SER A 59 -8.47 4.26 -0.66
CA SER A 59 -9.91 4.14 -0.46
C SER A 59 -10.32 4.66 0.92
N VAL A 60 -9.57 4.27 1.96
CA VAL A 60 -9.87 4.71 3.32
C VAL A 60 -9.64 6.21 3.47
N ILE A 61 -8.59 6.75 2.88
CA ILE A 61 -8.34 8.19 2.89
C ILE A 61 -9.51 8.93 2.23
N THR A 62 -9.99 8.44 1.10
CA THR A 62 -11.12 9.03 0.40
C THR A 62 -12.38 9.00 1.27
N GLU A 63 -12.64 7.88 1.94
CA GLU A 63 -13.78 7.77 2.87
C GLU A 63 -13.70 8.83 3.97
N LYS A 64 -12.51 9.05 4.52
CA LYS A 64 -12.34 10.02 5.60
C LYS A 64 -12.42 11.46 5.10
N ALA A 65 -12.08 11.71 3.84
CA ALA A 65 -12.15 13.04 3.25
C ALA A 65 -13.58 13.46 2.92
N GLU A 66 -14.46 12.50 2.76
CA GLU A 66 -15.87 12.76 2.54
C GLU A 66 -16.59 12.96 3.86
#